data_a25b75d0cb3725d4e6e6c3f062a4fb96
#
_entry.id   a25b75d0cb3725d4e6e6c3f062a4fb96
#
_cell.length_a   1.000
_cell.length_b   1.000
_cell.length_c   1.000
_cell.angle_alpha   90.00
_cell.angle_beta   90.00
_cell.angle_gamma   90.00
#
_symmetry.space_group_name_H-M   'P 1'
#
loop_
_entity.id
_entity.type
_entity.pdbx_description
1 polymer ?
#
loop_
_entity_poly.entity_id
_entity_poly.type
_entity_poly.pdbx_seq_one_letter_code
_entity_poly.pdbx_strand_id
1 'polypeptide(L)'
;MDKGIDINHKNDRKVRRKAPKSEDPYLRVLVKLYKYLTRKTGEKFNNIITKRLMMARRHRPPMSLARLVRYMKRGGNITKIAVVVGTITDDNRIFEIPKLTVAALHVTKGARARIIKAGGPRKHRLAERHFGPAPGVPHSHTKPLVRSKGRKFERARGRRKSRGYRN
;
A
#
# COMPACT_ATOMS: atom_id res chain seq x y z
N MET A 1 38.37 9.03 31.43
CA MET A 1 37.96 8.06 30.37
C MET A 1 39.02 7.01 30.26
N ASP A 2 38.71 5.84 30.74
CA ASP A 2 39.67 4.73 30.72
C ASP A 2 39.90 4.25 29.28
N LYS A 3 41.09 4.44 28.79
CA LYS A 3 41.51 3.92 27.49
C LYS A 3 42.03 2.50 27.68
N GLY A 4 41.13 1.52 27.73
CA GLY A 4 41.52 0.11 27.78
C GLY A 4 41.80 -0.47 26.39
N ILE A 5 42.48 -1.62 26.36
CA ILE A 5 42.84 -2.32 25.11
C ILE A 5 41.59 -2.94 24.44
N ASP A 6 40.65 -3.41 25.23
CA ASP A 6 39.45 -4.10 24.76
C ASP A 6 38.19 -3.19 24.69
N ILE A 7 38.37 -1.97 24.21
CA ILE A 7 37.23 -1.05 24.07
C ILE A 7 36.32 -1.50 22.90
N ASN A 8 35.10 -1.83 23.22
CA ASN A 8 34.09 -2.17 22.22
C ASN A 8 33.47 -0.91 21.62
N HIS A 9 33.94 -0.49 20.45
CA HIS A 9 33.40 0.66 19.70
C HIS A 9 32.13 0.39 18.92
N LYS A 10 31.49 -0.75 19.11
CA LYS A 10 30.29 -1.18 18.36
C LYS A 10 29.12 -0.19 18.44
N ASN A 11 29.01 0.57 19.51
CA ASN A 11 27.91 1.51 19.74
C ASN A 11 28.30 2.99 19.62
N ASP A 12 29.57 3.30 19.39
CA ASP A 12 30.08 4.68 19.40
C ASP A 12 29.53 5.52 18.25
N ARG A 13 29.19 4.88 17.14
CA ARG A 13 28.63 5.53 15.97
C ARG A 13 27.30 4.91 15.59
N LYS A 14 26.23 5.68 15.79
CA LYS A 14 24.88 5.28 15.31
C LYS A 14 24.75 5.61 13.82
N VAL A 15 24.91 4.59 12.97
CA VAL A 15 24.68 4.73 11.52
C VAL A 15 23.20 4.57 11.22
N ARG A 16 22.51 5.68 10.99
CA ARG A 16 21.09 5.68 10.59
C ARG A 16 20.91 6.53 9.36
N ARG A 17 20.11 6.03 8.40
CA ARG A 17 19.71 6.84 7.25
C ARG A 17 18.78 7.96 7.68
N LYS A 18 19.02 9.18 7.19
CA LYS A 18 18.15 10.35 7.39
C LYS A 18 17.10 10.50 6.29
N ALA A 19 17.32 9.83 5.14
CA ALA A 19 16.42 9.83 3.98
C ALA A 19 16.50 8.49 3.23
N PRO A 20 15.43 8.11 2.48
CA PRO A 20 15.49 6.95 1.59
C PRO A 20 16.40 7.25 0.40
N LYS A 21 17.11 6.23 -0.11
CA LYS A 21 17.90 6.35 -1.34
C LYS A 21 17.01 6.41 -2.60
N SER A 22 15.79 5.87 -2.51
CA SER A 22 14.83 5.84 -3.61
C SER A 22 14.42 7.23 -4.07
N GLU A 23 14.32 7.41 -5.38
CA GLU A 23 13.84 8.64 -6.03
C GLU A 23 12.32 8.68 -6.18
N ASP A 24 11.61 7.59 -5.83
CA ASP A 24 10.16 7.49 -5.89
C ASP A 24 9.51 8.63 -5.08
N PRO A 25 8.76 9.54 -5.73
CA PRO A 25 8.13 10.67 -5.06
C PRO A 25 7.09 10.23 -4.03
N TYR A 26 6.35 9.15 -4.28
CA TYR A 26 5.34 8.64 -3.34
C TYR A 26 5.97 8.12 -2.05
N LEU A 27 7.09 7.41 -2.17
CA LEU A 27 7.84 6.96 -1.00
C LEU A 27 8.39 8.15 -0.20
N ARG A 28 8.90 9.18 -0.89
CA ARG A 28 9.41 10.39 -0.23
C ARG A 28 8.32 11.16 0.51
N VAL A 29 7.13 11.28 -0.08
CA VAL A 29 5.95 11.89 0.58
C VAL A 29 5.56 11.10 1.82
N LEU A 30 5.48 9.78 1.71
CA LEU A 30 5.16 8.90 2.84
C LEU A 30 6.18 9.01 3.97
N VAL A 31 7.46 9.10 3.64
CA VAL A 31 8.53 9.32 4.64
C VAL A 31 8.38 10.68 5.33
N LYS A 32 8.07 11.75 4.58
CA LYS A 32 7.82 13.08 5.16
C LYS A 32 6.64 13.04 6.13
N LEU A 33 5.54 12.40 5.74
CA LEU A 33 4.34 12.24 6.56
C LEU A 33 4.68 11.51 7.88
N TYR A 34 5.31 10.35 7.81
CA TYR A 34 5.64 9.59 9.02
C TYR A 34 6.71 10.23 9.90
N LYS A 35 7.64 11.00 9.33
CA LYS A 35 8.55 11.86 10.12
C LYS A 35 7.78 12.92 10.89
N TYR A 36 6.82 13.56 10.25
CA TYR A 36 5.95 14.55 10.88
C TYR A 36 5.14 13.92 12.03
N LEU A 37 4.46 12.79 11.75
CA LEU A 37 3.69 12.07 12.76
C LEU A 37 4.57 11.63 13.95
N THR A 38 5.75 11.07 13.68
CA THR A 38 6.69 10.68 14.75
C THR A 38 7.05 11.86 15.65
N ARG A 39 7.31 13.03 15.05
CA ARG A 39 7.67 14.23 15.81
C ARG A 39 6.49 14.79 16.61
N LYS A 40 5.27 14.74 16.07
CA LYS A 40 4.08 15.31 16.71
C LYS A 40 3.45 14.40 17.75
N THR A 41 3.39 13.10 17.49
CA THR A 41 2.71 12.14 18.38
C THR A 41 3.66 11.46 19.38
N GLY A 42 4.95 11.38 19.07
CA GLY A 42 5.92 10.61 19.85
C GLY A 42 5.71 9.10 19.83
N GLU A 43 4.71 8.59 19.11
CA GLU A 43 4.33 7.18 19.11
C GLU A 43 5.42 6.26 18.58
N LYS A 44 5.68 5.19 19.31
CA LYS A 44 6.66 4.16 18.95
C LYS A 44 6.35 3.52 17.59
N PHE A 45 5.08 3.34 17.26
CA PHE A 45 4.64 2.80 15.97
C PHE A 45 5.10 3.67 14.80
N ASN A 46 4.83 4.97 14.85
CA ASN A 46 5.22 5.92 13.81
C ASN A 46 6.74 5.97 13.61
N ASN A 47 7.50 5.90 14.71
CA ASN A 47 8.95 5.86 14.67
C ASN A 47 9.48 4.58 13.96
N ILE A 48 8.89 3.42 14.26
CA ILE A 48 9.25 2.15 13.63
C ILE A 48 8.95 2.19 12.12
N ILE A 49 7.80 2.69 11.72
CA ILE A 49 7.42 2.82 10.29
C ILE A 49 8.40 3.75 9.57
N THR A 50 8.68 4.92 10.15
CA THR A 50 9.67 5.87 9.62
C THR A 50 11.03 5.21 9.40
N LYS A 51 11.54 4.50 10.39
CA LYS A 51 12.80 3.75 10.29
C LYS A 51 12.78 2.74 9.15
N ARG A 52 11.71 1.96 9.03
CA ARG A 52 11.58 0.92 7.99
C ARG A 52 11.44 1.50 6.60
N LEU A 53 10.74 2.62 6.43
CA LEU A 53 10.61 3.31 5.13
C LEU A 53 11.96 3.81 4.60
N MET A 54 12.89 4.17 5.49
CA MET A 54 14.23 4.62 5.10
C MET A 54 15.22 3.48 4.82
N MET A 55 14.89 2.24 5.22
CA MET A 55 15.77 1.09 5.02
C MET A 55 15.96 0.77 3.54
N ALA A 56 17.14 0.22 3.21
CA ALA A 56 17.41 -0.34 1.90
C ALA A 56 16.49 -1.55 1.63
N ARG A 57 16.26 -1.87 0.36
CA ARG A 57 15.45 -3.02 -0.07
C ARG A 57 15.96 -4.34 0.53
N ARG A 58 17.27 -4.49 0.70
CA ARG A 58 17.90 -5.65 1.37
C ARG A 58 17.37 -5.86 2.79
N HIS A 59 17.09 -4.80 3.53
CA HIS A 59 16.58 -4.86 4.91
C HIS A 59 15.04 -4.84 4.99
N ARG A 60 14.38 -4.87 3.83
CA ARG A 60 12.92 -4.99 3.70
C ARG A 60 12.57 -6.21 2.84
N PRO A 61 12.94 -7.43 3.27
CA PRO A 61 12.66 -8.63 2.49
C PRO A 61 11.14 -8.81 2.31
N PRO A 62 10.71 -9.43 1.21
CA PRO A 62 9.32 -9.73 0.99
C PRO A 62 8.79 -10.68 2.08
N MET A 63 7.52 -10.51 2.43
CA MET A 63 6.82 -11.33 3.41
C MET A 63 5.80 -12.22 2.71
N SER A 64 5.88 -13.53 2.89
CA SER A 64 4.89 -14.45 2.35
C SER A 64 3.59 -14.42 3.15
N LEU A 65 2.47 -14.77 2.49
CA LEU A 65 1.16 -14.87 3.14
C LEU A 65 1.16 -15.86 4.31
N ALA A 66 1.85 -16.99 4.19
CA ALA A 66 1.94 -17.96 5.28
C ALA A 66 2.56 -17.36 6.53
N ARG A 67 3.64 -16.59 6.34
CA ARG A 67 4.32 -15.90 7.44
C ARG A 67 3.45 -14.80 8.05
N LEU A 68 2.76 -14.04 7.21
CA LEU A 68 1.84 -13.00 7.65
C LEU A 68 0.70 -13.58 8.49
N VAL A 69 0.03 -14.62 8.00
CA VAL A 69 -1.06 -15.32 8.70
C VAL A 69 -0.58 -15.87 10.04
N ARG A 70 0.61 -16.47 10.08
CA ARG A 70 1.20 -16.99 11.32
C ARG A 70 1.38 -15.90 12.38
N TYR A 71 1.85 -14.72 11.98
CA TYR A 71 2.03 -13.60 12.91
C TYR A 71 0.69 -13.02 13.38
N MET A 72 -0.29 -12.93 12.48
CA MET A 72 -1.61 -12.40 12.83
C MET A 72 -2.43 -13.35 13.71
N LYS A 73 -2.29 -14.68 13.53
CA LYS A 73 -2.92 -15.67 14.41
C LYS A 73 -2.30 -15.67 15.81
N ARG A 74 -1.00 -15.38 15.92
CA ARG A 74 -0.30 -15.33 17.20
C ARG A 74 -0.80 -14.17 18.04
N GLY A 75 -1.28 -14.44 19.23
CA GLY A 75 -1.77 -13.40 20.17
C GLY A 75 -3.10 -12.76 19.78
N GLY A 76 -3.94 -13.41 18.96
CA GLY A 76 -5.29 -12.92 18.64
C GLY A 76 -5.34 -11.64 17.81
N ASN A 77 -4.27 -11.31 17.06
CA ASN A 77 -4.18 -10.07 16.30
C ASN A 77 -4.93 -10.08 14.95
N ILE A 78 -5.74 -11.10 14.66
CA ILE A 78 -6.44 -11.25 13.36
C ILE A 78 -7.35 -10.06 13.06
N THR A 79 -7.95 -9.45 14.06
CA THR A 79 -8.83 -8.28 13.93
C THR A 79 -8.09 -6.97 13.67
N LYS A 80 -6.78 -6.95 13.95
CA LYS A 80 -5.95 -5.76 13.78
C LYS A 80 -5.45 -5.61 12.34
N ILE A 81 -5.08 -4.38 11.97
CA ILE A 81 -4.50 -4.09 10.65
C ILE A 81 -3.03 -4.53 10.63
N ALA A 82 -2.71 -5.44 9.71
CA ALA A 82 -1.32 -5.84 9.45
C ALA A 82 -0.60 -4.79 8.61
N VAL A 83 0.37 -4.09 9.18
CA VAL A 83 1.16 -3.08 8.46
C VAL A 83 2.51 -3.65 8.07
N VAL A 84 2.77 -3.74 6.75
CA VAL A 84 4.00 -4.29 6.19
C VAL A 84 4.73 -3.23 5.35
N VAL A 85 5.87 -2.77 5.80
CA VAL A 85 6.73 -1.87 5.03
C VAL A 85 7.59 -2.68 4.07
N GLY A 86 6.98 -3.18 3.01
CA GLY A 86 7.61 -4.05 2.03
C GLY A 86 6.60 -4.66 1.08
N THR A 87 7.01 -5.74 0.42
CA THR A 87 6.19 -6.50 -0.52
C THR A 87 5.58 -7.72 0.16
N ILE A 88 4.30 -7.96 -0.07
CA ILE A 88 3.64 -9.21 0.31
C ILE A 88 3.57 -10.11 -0.93
N THR A 89 4.05 -11.34 -0.77
CA THR A 89 4.04 -12.37 -1.80
C THR A 89 3.07 -13.48 -1.48
N ASP A 90 2.59 -14.16 -2.50
CA ASP A 90 1.78 -15.37 -2.33
C ASP A 90 2.61 -16.53 -1.74
N ASP A 91 1.91 -17.52 -1.20
CA ASP A 91 2.52 -18.73 -0.63
C ASP A 91 1.59 -19.91 -0.85
N ASN A 92 1.99 -20.81 -1.74
CA ASN A 92 1.20 -21.99 -2.11
C ASN A 92 1.10 -23.04 -0.99
N ARG A 93 1.90 -22.92 0.07
CA ARG A 93 1.89 -23.84 1.21
C ARG A 93 0.67 -23.70 2.11
N ILE A 94 -0.07 -22.58 1.99
CA ILE A 94 -1.32 -22.39 2.73
C ILE A 94 -2.51 -22.39 1.76
N PHE A 95 -3.52 -23.20 2.05
CA PHE A 95 -4.75 -23.25 1.25
C PHE A 95 -5.72 -22.16 1.68
N GLU A 96 -5.99 -22.03 2.97
CA GLU A 96 -6.95 -21.08 3.51
C GLU A 96 -6.27 -19.91 4.18
N ILE A 97 -6.75 -18.71 3.83
CA ILE A 97 -6.31 -17.45 4.42
C ILE A 97 -7.48 -16.91 5.23
N PRO A 98 -7.29 -16.60 6.53
CA PRO A 98 -8.33 -15.94 7.30
C PRO A 98 -8.59 -14.52 6.75
N LYS A 99 -9.75 -13.97 7.07
CA LYS A 99 -10.05 -12.56 6.75
C LYS A 99 -9.02 -11.66 7.41
N LEU A 100 -8.24 -10.93 6.62
CA LEU A 100 -7.18 -10.03 7.08
C LEU A 100 -7.37 -8.63 6.50
N THR A 101 -7.11 -7.63 7.33
CA THR A 101 -6.94 -6.24 6.86
C THR A 101 -5.45 -5.94 6.76
N VAL A 102 -4.98 -5.60 5.57
CA VAL A 102 -3.55 -5.48 5.28
C VAL A 102 -3.24 -4.13 4.63
N ALA A 103 -2.23 -3.45 5.14
CA ALA A 103 -1.62 -2.27 4.55
C ALA A 103 -0.15 -2.58 4.21
N ALA A 104 0.23 -2.47 2.94
CA ALA A 104 1.59 -2.76 2.47
C ALA A 104 2.02 -1.80 1.36
N LEU A 105 3.32 -1.65 1.15
CA LEU A 105 3.84 -0.85 0.03
C LEU A 105 3.51 -1.51 -1.32
N HIS A 106 3.60 -2.84 -1.38
CA HIS A 106 3.28 -3.60 -2.59
C HIS A 106 2.69 -4.96 -2.22
N VAL A 107 1.74 -5.44 -3.01
CA VAL A 107 1.16 -6.77 -2.89
C VAL A 107 1.15 -7.41 -4.27
N THR A 108 1.71 -8.60 -4.41
CA THR A 108 1.74 -9.33 -5.69
C THR A 108 0.31 -9.70 -6.15
N LYS A 109 0.12 -9.90 -7.44
CA LYS A 109 -1.19 -10.23 -8.01
C LYS A 109 -1.82 -11.46 -7.36
N GLY A 110 -1.05 -12.56 -7.20
CA GLY A 110 -1.54 -13.77 -6.55
C GLY A 110 -1.94 -13.57 -5.09
N ALA A 111 -1.06 -12.93 -4.30
CA ALA A 111 -1.35 -12.61 -2.91
C ALA A 111 -2.59 -11.73 -2.76
N ARG A 112 -2.73 -10.72 -3.63
CA ARG A 112 -3.89 -9.82 -3.64
C ARG A 112 -5.19 -10.58 -3.93
N ALA A 113 -5.21 -11.42 -4.94
CA ALA A 113 -6.38 -12.22 -5.31
C ALA A 113 -6.85 -13.10 -4.13
N ARG A 114 -5.91 -13.75 -3.44
CA ARG A 114 -6.21 -14.60 -2.29
C ARG A 114 -6.70 -13.83 -1.07
N ILE A 115 -6.09 -12.68 -0.76
CA ILE A 115 -6.53 -11.81 0.35
C ILE A 115 -7.95 -11.29 0.08
N ILE A 116 -8.25 -10.87 -1.16
CA ILE A 116 -9.58 -10.38 -1.55
C ILE A 116 -10.60 -11.50 -1.47
N LYS A 117 -10.29 -12.70 -1.95
CA LYS A 117 -11.16 -13.87 -1.87
C LYS A 117 -11.52 -14.21 -0.42
N ALA A 118 -10.56 -14.10 0.51
CA ALA A 118 -10.77 -14.35 1.92
C ALA A 118 -11.55 -13.23 2.64
N GLY A 119 -11.34 -11.97 2.23
CA GLY A 119 -11.90 -10.78 2.88
C GLY A 119 -13.12 -10.16 2.18
N GLY A 120 -13.52 -10.68 1.02
CA GLY A 120 -14.53 -10.09 0.16
C GLY A 120 -13.96 -9.07 -0.85
N PRO A 121 -14.81 -8.47 -1.68
CA PRO A 121 -14.37 -7.61 -2.77
C PRO A 121 -13.66 -6.35 -2.27
N ARG A 122 -12.58 -5.97 -2.95
CA ARG A 122 -11.89 -4.72 -2.71
C ARG A 122 -12.80 -3.53 -3.07
N LYS A 123 -12.94 -2.59 -2.15
CA LYS A 123 -13.54 -1.30 -2.47
C LYS A 123 -12.52 -0.42 -3.21
N HIS A 124 -12.82 -0.08 -4.45
CA HIS A 124 -12.02 0.87 -5.19
C HIS A 124 -12.20 2.28 -4.66
N ARG A 125 -11.16 3.12 -4.76
CA ARG A 125 -11.30 4.56 -4.54
C ARG A 125 -12.28 5.13 -5.56
N LEU A 126 -13.04 6.14 -5.17
CA LEU A 126 -13.97 6.80 -6.09
C LEU A 126 -13.28 7.31 -7.36
N ALA A 127 -12.07 7.86 -7.21
CA ALA A 127 -11.25 8.33 -8.34
C ALA A 127 -10.90 7.21 -9.33
N GLU A 128 -10.57 6.01 -8.86
CA GLU A 128 -10.20 4.87 -9.73
C GLU A 128 -11.35 4.41 -10.63
N ARG A 129 -12.60 4.66 -10.25
CA ARG A 129 -13.77 4.35 -11.09
C ARG A 129 -13.86 5.23 -12.34
N HIS A 130 -13.19 6.37 -12.33
CA HIS A 130 -13.13 7.31 -13.45
C HIS A 130 -11.91 7.10 -14.35
N PHE A 131 -11.02 6.14 -14.02
CA PHE A 131 -9.84 5.82 -14.82
C PHE A 131 -10.16 4.78 -15.89
N GLY A 132 -9.39 4.79 -16.96
CA GLY A 132 -9.49 3.84 -18.06
C GLY A 132 -9.99 4.49 -19.35
N PRO A 133 -10.46 3.67 -20.33
CA PRO A 133 -11.01 4.16 -21.58
C PRO A 133 -12.17 5.15 -21.36
N ALA A 134 -12.38 6.04 -22.32
CA ALA A 134 -13.44 7.04 -22.20
C ALA A 134 -14.80 6.40 -21.94
N PRO A 135 -15.67 7.02 -21.11
CA PRO A 135 -17.03 6.53 -20.91
C PRO A 135 -17.80 6.50 -22.23
N GLY A 136 -18.55 5.42 -22.46
CA GLY A 136 -19.36 5.24 -23.68
C GLY A 136 -18.66 4.56 -24.85
N VAL A 137 -17.33 4.34 -24.78
CA VAL A 137 -16.63 3.50 -25.75
C VAL A 137 -17.04 2.04 -25.54
N PRO A 138 -17.10 1.18 -26.59
CA PRO A 138 -17.37 -0.24 -26.42
C PRO A 138 -16.45 -0.89 -25.38
N HIS A 139 -17.03 -1.74 -24.53
CA HIS A 139 -16.34 -2.43 -23.43
C HIS A 139 -15.77 -1.53 -22.30
N SER A 140 -16.06 -0.24 -22.29
CA SER A 140 -15.66 0.63 -21.19
C SER A 140 -16.59 0.49 -19.97
N HIS A 141 -15.98 0.32 -18.79
CA HIS A 141 -16.67 0.35 -17.50
C HIS A 141 -16.35 1.64 -16.70
N THR A 142 -15.73 2.62 -17.33
CA THR A 142 -15.35 3.88 -16.71
C THR A 142 -16.59 4.70 -16.36
N LYS A 143 -16.65 5.18 -15.12
CA LYS A 143 -17.74 6.04 -14.66
C LYS A 143 -17.56 7.46 -15.23
N PRO A 144 -18.56 8.04 -15.91
CA PRO A 144 -18.49 9.40 -16.40
C PRO A 144 -18.49 10.43 -15.26
N LEU A 145 -17.84 11.57 -15.50
CA LEU A 145 -17.82 12.72 -14.58
C LEU A 145 -19.07 13.59 -14.81
N VAL A 146 -20.20 13.11 -14.38
CA VAL A 146 -21.47 13.83 -14.49
C VAL A 146 -21.94 14.30 -13.12
N ARG A 147 -22.52 15.53 -13.07
CA ARG A 147 -23.06 16.10 -11.82
C ARG A 147 -24.37 15.45 -11.40
N SER A 148 -25.15 14.98 -12.37
CA SER A 148 -26.46 14.37 -12.16
C SER A 148 -26.68 13.21 -13.11
N LYS A 149 -27.49 12.23 -12.68
CA LYS A 149 -27.98 11.16 -13.53
C LYS A 149 -29.43 11.46 -13.90
N GLY A 150 -29.76 11.38 -15.20
CA GLY A 150 -31.09 11.57 -15.68
C GLY A 150 -31.19 11.51 -17.19
N ARG A 151 -32.40 11.59 -17.72
CA ARG A 151 -32.65 11.55 -19.16
C ARG A 151 -31.94 12.65 -19.94
N LYS A 152 -31.70 13.81 -19.32
CA LYS A 152 -31.08 15.00 -19.95
C LYS A 152 -29.54 14.99 -19.90
N PHE A 153 -28.91 14.12 -19.10
CA PHE A 153 -27.49 14.21 -18.79
C PHE A 153 -26.70 13.03 -19.37
N GLU A 154 -25.75 13.33 -20.26
CA GLU A 154 -24.78 12.40 -20.84
C GLU A 154 -25.38 11.13 -21.51
N ARG A 155 -26.58 11.24 -22.09
CA ARG A 155 -27.24 10.10 -22.78
C ARG A 155 -27.00 10.07 -24.28
N ALA A 156 -26.64 11.20 -24.89
CA ALA A 156 -26.44 11.30 -26.33
C ALA A 156 -24.97 11.50 -26.70
N ARG A 157 -24.08 11.71 -25.72
CA ARG A 157 -22.67 11.96 -25.97
C ARG A 157 -22.01 10.74 -26.62
N GLY A 158 -21.36 10.95 -27.77
CA GLY A 158 -20.74 9.87 -28.54
C GLY A 158 -21.71 8.98 -29.33
N ARG A 159 -23.03 9.13 -29.15
CA ARG A 159 -24.04 8.34 -29.87
C ARG A 159 -24.53 9.00 -31.14
N ARG A 160 -24.40 10.34 -31.26
CA ARG A 160 -24.82 11.13 -32.42
C ARG A 160 -23.66 11.94 -32.95
N LYS A 161 -23.54 12.10 -34.27
CA LYS A 161 -22.50 12.92 -34.91
C LYS A 161 -22.41 14.36 -34.39
N SER A 162 -23.53 14.91 -33.92
CA SER A 162 -23.62 16.26 -33.36
C SER A 162 -23.28 16.36 -31.86
N ARG A 163 -22.99 15.25 -31.19
CA ARG A 163 -22.87 15.18 -29.71
C ARG A 163 -21.57 14.50 -29.28
N GLY A 164 -20.44 15.12 -29.52
CA GLY A 164 -19.14 14.65 -29.09
C GLY A 164 -18.25 14.21 -30.24
N TYR A 165 -17.63 13.04 -30.12
CA TYR A 165 -16.69 12.51 -31.09
C TYR A 165 -17.40 11.59 -32.12
N ARG A 166 -16.77 11.45 -33.30
CA ARG A 166 -17.19 10.47 -34.30
C ARG A 166 -16.69 9.09 -33.88
N ASN A 167 -17.57 8.14 -33.78
CA ASN A 167 -17.23 6.73 -33.72
C ASN A 167 -17.11 6.18 -35.15
#